data_6888132fb7ef37f554fdbedca79e3e9b
#
_entry.id   6888132fb7ef37f554fdbedca79e3e9b
#
_cell.length_a   1.000
_cell.length_b   1.000
_cell.length_c   1.000
_cell.angle_alpha   90.00
_cell.angle_beta   90.00
_cell.angle_gamma   90.00
#
_symmetry.space_group_name_H-M   'P 1'
#
loop_
_entity.id
_entity.type
_entity.pdbx_description
1 polymer ?
#
loop_
_entity_poly.entity_id
_entity_poly.type
_entity_poly.pdbx_seq_one_letter_code
_entity_poly.pdbx_strand_id
1 'polypeptide(L)'
;MTPDYATILARLEFLDEHVAKRLAGRLLRIQCAAEPGFLEAISATVASPEAPLAPVWAELEPLRAEVLSARQRQRLLTPRTAPLGYRVYGPEAIHESARKQMEDVMRLAPVVAGALMPDAHVGYGMPIGGVAAVENAVIPYAVGVDIGCRMHLTVFREPAGDLERLRARLRESILKGTHFGRALRPKALDHPLLDDPRLAAAERRLQKKDLRSRAALQFGTSGGGNHFVEFGELRLHEEAEGIPAGNWLALLSHSGSRALGYNIANHFSTLAKRLTPLPK
;
A
#
# COMPACT_ATOMS: atom_id res chain seq x y z
N MET A 1 22.44 35.02 -30.01
CA MET A 1 21.10 35.61 -29.75
C MET A 1 20.52 34.78 -28.62
N THR A 2 20.21 35.38 -27.46
CA THR A 2 19.63 34.67 -26.32
C THR A 2 18.25 34.16 -26.73
N PRO A 3 17.92 32.87 -26.54
CA PRO A 3 16.62 32.32 -26.91
C PRO A 3 15.50 32.92 -26.04
N ASP A 4 14.32 33.02 -26.62
CA ASP A 4 13.13 33.46 -25.88
C ASP A 4 12.50 32.31 -25.05
N TYR A 5 11.61 32.69 -24.12
CA TYR A 5 10.93 31.76 -23.25
C TYR A 5 10.13 30.67 -23.98
N ALA A 6 9.42 31.05 -25.04
CA ALA A 6 8.57 30.13 -25.79
C ALA A 6 9.41 29.04 -26.50
N THR A 7 10.55 29.45 -27.05
CA THR A 7 11.50 28.53 -27.73
C THR A 7 12.09 27.50 -26.74
N ILE A 8 12.44 27.91 -25.52
CA ILE A 8 12.90 26.97 -24.50
C ILE A 8 11.76 26.08 -24.02
N LEU A 9 10.58 26.64 -23.74
CA LEU A 9 9.42 25.88 -23.27
C LEU A 9 9.02 24.78 -24.23
N ALA A 10 9.02 25.05 -25.54
CA ALA A 10 8.71 24.07 -26.59
C ALA A 10 9.62 22.81 -26.54
N ARG A 11 10.86 22.94 -26.08
CA ARG A 11 11.79 21.80 -25.91
C ARG A 11 11.53 20.99 -24.66
N LEU A 12 10.67 21.46 -23.75
CA LEU A 12 10.36 20.87 -22.46
C LEU A 12 8.92 20.31 -22.40
N GLU A 13 8.17 20.28 -23.51
CA GLU A 13 6.77 19.85 -23.58
C GLU A 13 6.53 18.40 -23.10
N PHE A 14 7.56 17.56 -23.07
CA PHE A 14 7.49 16.19 -22.56
C PHE A 14 7.45 16.13 -21.01
N LEU A 15 7.74 17.23 -20.31
CA LEU A 15 7.65 17.36 -18.87
C LEU A 15 6.24 17.80 -18.45
N ASP A 16 5.92 17.62 -17.15
CA ASP A 16 4.75 18.25 -16.55
C ASP A 16 4.77 19.77 -16.80
N GLU A 17 3.61 20.36 -17.10
CA GLU A 17 3.48 21.75 -17.48
C GLU A 17 4.09 22.75 -16.46
N HIS A 18 3.88 22.50 -15.14
CA HIS A 18 4.44 23.34 -14.08
C HIS A 18 5.96 23.21 -13.99
N VAL A 19 6.47 21.98 -14.18
CA VAL A 19 7.91 21.73 -14.21
C VAL A 19 8.55 22.39 -15.42
N ALA A 20 7.96 22.22 -16.59
CA ALA A 20 8.44 22.83 -17.84
C ALA A 20 8.50 24.35 -17.74
N LYS A 21 7.44 25.01 -17.27
CA LYS A 21 7.38 26.46 -17.10
C LYS A 21 8.44 26.97 -16.11
N ARG A 22 8.60 26.30 -14.97
CA ARG A 22 9.60 26.63 -13.95
C ARG A 22 11.03 26.52 -14.51
N LEU A 23 11.32 25.43 -15.23
CA LEU A 23 12.62 25.20 -15.84
C LEU A 23 12.90 26.19 -16.95
N ALA A 24 11.97 26.47 -17.85
CA ALA A 24 12.13 27.45 -18.91
C ALA A 24 12.49 28.84 -18.34
N GLY A 25 11.77 29.27 -17.30
CA GLY A 25 12.08 30.54 -16.62
C GLY A 25 13.44 30.56 -15.91
N ARG A 26 13.93 29.41 -15.45
CA ARG A 26 15.26 29.29 -14.83
C ARG A 26 16.36 29.30 -15.91
N LEU A 27 16.19 28.55 -16.99
CA LEU A 27 17.15 28.42 -18.07
C LEU A 27 17.43 29.74 -18.80
N LEU A 28 16.47 30.67 -18.81
CA LEU A 28 16.68 32.03 -19.32
C LEU A 28 17.65 32.87 -18.50
N ARG A 29 17.88 32.50 -17.23
CA ARG A 29 18.65 33.32 -16.26
C ARG A 29 20.05 32.77 -15.98
N ILE A 30 20.41 31.64 -16.57
CA ILE A 30 21.75 31.06 -16.39
C ILE A 30 22.76 31.71 -17.33
N GLN A 31 24.02 31.72 -16.94
CA GLN A 31 25.07 32.41 -17.69
C GLN A 31 25.28 31.84 -19.08
N CYS A 32 25.27 30.50 -19.21
CA CYS A 32 25.47 29.82 -20.47
C CYS A 32 24.30 29.98 -21.47
N ALA A 33 23.19 30.64 -21.11
CA ALA A 33 22.09 30.91 -22.02
C ALA A 33 22.48 31.84 -23.19
N ALA A 34 23.53 32.60 -23.03
CA ALA A 34 24.09 33.48 -24.09
C ALA A 34 25.08 32.74 -25.01
N GLU A 35 25.53 31.53 -24.65
CA GLU A 35 26.52 30.79 -25.41
C GLU A 35 25.94 30.28 -26.73
N PRO A 36 26.74 30.29 -27.83
CA PRO A 36 26.36 29.64 -29.06
C PRO A 36 26.09 28.13 -28.85
N GLY A 37 25.02 27.62 -29.42
CA GLY A 37 24.66 26.19 -29.27
C GLY A 37 23.85 25.86 -28.00
N PHE A 38 23.39 26.86 -27.24
CA PHE A 38 22.61 26.63 -26.00
C PHE A 38 21.31 25.83 -26.24
N LEU A 39 20.56 26.14 -27.31
CA LEU A 39 19.35 25.40 -27.64
C LEU A 39 19.62 23.95 -28.04
N GLU A 40 20.73 23.74 -28.76
CA GLU A 40 21.22 22.41 -29.11
C GLU A 40 21.65 21.63 -27.90
N ALA A 41 22.30 22.29 -26.93
CA ALA A 41 22.69 21.68 -25.65
C ALA A 41 21.47 21.27 -24.81
N ILE A 42 20.41 22.10 -24.77
CA ILE A 42 19.13 21.71 -24.14
C ILE A 42 18.56 20.47 -24.83
N SER A 43 18.49 20.49 -26.17
CA SER A 43 17.96 19.36 -26.93
C SER A 43 18.78 18.07 -26.74
N ALA A 44 20.10 18.18 -26.72
CA ALA A 44 21.00 17.07 -26.43
C ALA A 44 20.83 16.52 -25.02
N THR A 45 20.71 17.40 -24.03
CA THR A 45 20.45 16.99 -22.63
C THR A 45 19.11 16.28 -22.47
N VAL A 46 18.08 16.71 -23.19
CA VAL A 46 16.78 16.05 -23.22
C VAL A 46 16.85 14.70 -23.92
N ALA A 47 17.56 14.63 -25.04
CA ALA A 47 17.68 13.40 -25.83
C ALA A 47 18.54 12.32 -25.12
N SER A 48 19.62 12.72 -24.47
CA SER A 48 20.59 11.81 -23.84
C SER A 48 21.00 12.31 -22.44
N PRO A 49 20.09 12.30 -21.47
CA PRO A 49 20.37 12.84 -20.13
C PRO A 49 21.38 12.02 -19.33
N GLU A 50 21.67 10.79 -19.75
CA GLU A 50 22.70 9.93 -19.16
C GLU A 50 24.12 10.38 -19.54
N ALA A 51 24.28 11.11 -20.64
CA ALA A 51 25.57 11.62 -21.08
C ALA A 51 26.07 12.75 -20.15
N PRO A 52 27.38 12.81 -19.87
CA PRO A 52 27.94 13.90 -19.07
C PRO A 52 27.80 15.23 -19.82
N LEU A 53 27.50 16.28 -19.07
CA LEU A 53 27.49 17.64 -19.62
C LEU A 53 28.94 18.12 -19.83
N ALA A 54 29.19 18.79 -20.97
CA ALA A 54 30.42 19.54 -21.13
C ALA A 54 30.52 20.67 -20.10
N PRO A 55 31.71 21.07 -19.65
CA PRO A 55 31.87 22.08 -18.58
C PRO A 55 31.13 23.39 -18.85
N VAL A 56 31.07 23.85 -20.09
CA VAL A 56 30.33 25.06 -20.49
C VAL A 56 28.82 24.94 -20.23
N TRP A 57 28.28 23.71 -20.22
CA TRP A 57 26.87 23.39 -19.99
C TRP A 57 26.56 22.91 -18.56
N ALA A 58 27.48 23.07 -17.60
CA ALA A 58 27.28 22.58 -16.23
C ALA A 58 26.01 23.13 -15.56
N GLU A 59 25.56 24.32 -15.93
CA GLU A 59 24.33 24.96 -15.41
C GLU A 59 23.04 24.27 -15.93
N LEU A 60 23.13 23.35 -16.90
CA LEU A 60 22.02 22.50 -17.35
C LEU A 60 21.79 21.28 -16.44
N GLU A 61 22.60 21.04 -15.39
CA GLU A 61 22.42 19.90 -14.49
C GLU A 61 21.01 19.82 -13.86
N PRO A 62 20.34 20.91 -13.47
CA PRO A 62 18.94 20.82 -13.00
C PRO A 62 17.96 20.36 -14.08
N LEU A 63 18.18 20.70 -15.34
CA LEU A 63 17.39 20.17 -16.46
C LEU A 63 17.64 18.67 -16.62
N ARG A 64 18.91 18.26 -16.65
CA ARG A 64 19.32 16.86 -16.75
C ARG A 64 18.68 16.00 -15.66
N ALA A 65 18.73 16.44 -14.40
CA ALA A 65 18.13 15.77 -13.26
C ALA A 65 16.60 15.60 -13.41
N GLU A 66 15.90 16.62 -13.88
CA GLU A 66 14.45 16.55 -14.11
C GLU A 66 14.09 15.62 -15.27
N VAL A 67 14.87 15.62 -16.35
CA VAL A 67 14.67 14.71 -17.49
C VAL A 67 14.86 13.26 -17.06
N LEU A 68 15.94 12.96 -16.31
CA LEU A 68 16.17 11.63 -15.74
C LEU A 68 15.03 11.19 -14.84
N SER A 69 14.59 12.09 -13.96
CA SER A 69 13.46 11.81 -13.05
C SER A 69 12.14 11.56 -13.83
N ALA A 70 11.87 12.34 -14.88
CA ALA A 70 10.69 12.16 -15.71
C ALA A 70 10.72 10.82 -16.46
N ARG A 71 11.87 10.43 -17.03
CA ARG A 71 12.05 9.14 -17.71
C ARG A 71 11.90 7.98 -16.73
N GLN A 72 12.48 8.09 -15.54
CA GLN A 72 12.33 7.07 -14.51
C GLN A 72 10.86 6.91 -14.10
N ARG A 73 10.13 8.02 -13.87
CA ARG A 73 8.68 7.97 -13.62
C ARG A 73 7.94 7.28 -14.75
N GLN A 74 8.22 7.64 -15.99
CA GLN A 74 7.57 7.03 -17.17
C GLN A 74 7.84 5.51 -17.25
N ARG A 75 9.08 5.08 -17.03
CA ARG A 75 9.43 3.65 -16.97
C ARG A 75 8.66 2.91 -15.90
N LEU A 76 8.52 3.50 -14.70
CA LEU A 76 7.76 2.92 -13.59
C LEU A 76 6.26 2.82 -13.87
N LEU A 77 5.73 3.70 -14.74
CA LEU A 77 4.30 3.74 -15.09
C LEU A 77 3.95 2.91 -16.33
N THR A 78 4.93 2.47 -17.10
CA THR A 78 4.69 1.67 -18.31
C THR A 78 4.66 0.18 -17.96
N PRO A 79 3.47 -0.48 -17.98
CA PRO A 79 3.39 -1.90 -17.74
C PRO A 79 4.18 -2.71 -18.77
N ARG A 80 4.66 -3.86 -18.36
CA ARG A 80 5.25 -4.85 -19.27
C ARG A 80 4.18 -5.42 -20.20
N THR A 81 4.55 -5.78 -21.41
CA THR A 81 3.66 -6.45 -22.38
C THR A 81 3.28 -7.86 -21.92
N ALA A 82 4.18 -8.55 -21.22
CA ALA A 82 3.94 -9.85 -20.62
C ALA A 82 4.22 -9.81 -19.10
N PRO A 83 3.50 -10.58 -18.27
CA PRO A 83 3.78 -10.67 -16.84
C PRO A 83 5.13 -11.34 -16.60
N LEU A 84 5.82 -10.94 -15.52
CA LEU A 84 6.95 -11.72 -15.00
C LEU A 84 6.45 -13.07 -14.46
N GLY A 85 7.29 -14.09 -14.57
CA GLY A 85 7.03 -15.37 -13.91
C GLY A 85 6.96 -15.21 -12.39
N TYR A 86 6.08 -15.95 -11.74
CA TYR A 86 5.90 -15.94 -10.30
C TYR A 86 5.63 -17.37 -9.77
N ARG A 87 5.86 -17.59 -8.49
CA ARG A 87 5.60 -18.88 -7.85
C ARG A 87 4.13 -19.02 -7.48
N VAL A 88 3.58 -20.21 -7.65
CA VAL A 88 2.21 -20.55 -7.23
C VAL A 88 2.28 -21.74 -6.28
N TYR A 89 1.74 -21.56 -5.09
CA TYR A 89 1.65 -22.62 -4.09
C TYR A 89 0.19 -23.10 -4.00
N GLY A 90 -0.03 -24.43 -4.01
CA GLY A 90 -1.37 -25.02 -4.01
C GLY A 90 -2.21 -24.60 -5.22
N PRO A 91 -1.69 -24.79 -6.46
CA PRO A 91 -2.34 -24.25 -7.66
C PRO A 91 -3.76 -24.78 -7.90
N GLU A 92 -4.09 -25.95 -7.38
CA GLU A 92 -5.39 -26.62 -7.53
C GLU A 92 -6.52 -25.90 -6.79
N ALA A 93 -6.22 -25.17 -5.73
CA ALA A 93 -7.20 -24.44 -4.92
C ALA A 93 -7.46 -23.01 -5.41
N ILE A 94 -6.64 -22.48 -6.33
CA ILE A 94 -6.66 -21.06 -6.70
C ILE A 94 -7.50 -20.86 -7.96
N HIS A 95 -8.56 -20.03 -7.83
CA HIS A 95 -9.41 -19.68 -8.95
C HIS A 95 -8.67 -18.84 -10.01
N GLU A 96 -9.03 -19.03 -11.28
CA GLU A 96 -8.43 -18.37 -12.44
C GLU A 96 -8.44 -16.82 -12.33
N SER A 97 -9.51 -16.26 -11.79
CA SER A 97 -9.62 -14.79 -11.60
C SER A 97 -8.54 -14.21 -10.68
N ALA A 98 -8.12 -14.96 -9.65
CA ALA A 98 -7.02 -14.53 -8.78
C ALA A 98 -5.68 -14.61 -9.48
N ARG A 99 -5.48 -15.64 -10.33
CA ARG A 99 -4.28 -15.78 -11.19
C ARG A 99 -4.17 -14.61 -12.15
N LYS A 100 -5.25 -14.30 -12.86
CA LYS A 100 -5.30 -13.17 -13.80
C LYS A 100 -5.00 -11.85 -13.10
N GLN A 101 -5.55 -11.63 -11.90
CA GLN A 101 -5.25 -10.43 -11.12
C GLN A 101 -3.77 -10.38 -10.71
N MET A 102 -3.16 -11.52 -10.38
CA MET A 102 -1.72 -11.58 -10.08
C MET A 102 -0.87 -11.29 -11.34
N GLU A 103 -1.26 -11.78 -12.49
CA GLU A 103 -0.58 -11.49 -13.75
C GLU A 103 -0.58 -9.99 -14.06
N ASP A 104 -1.69 -9.29 -13.80
CA ASP A 104 -1.76 -7.83 -13.96
C ASP A 104 -0.78 -7.12 -13.01
N VAL A 105 -0.66 -7.60 -11.76
CA VAL A 105 0.35 -7.10 -10.80
C VAL A 105 1.77 -7.37 -11.33
N MET A 106 2.03 -8.56 -11.88
CA MET A 106 3.35 -8.94 -12.41
C MET A 106 3.74 -8.20 -13.68
N ARG A 107 2.82 -7.49 -14.31
CA ARG A 107 3.10 -6.55 -15.42
C ARG A 107 3.60 -5.19 -14.95
N LEU A 108 3.35 -4.81 -13.70
CA LEU A 108 3.80 -3.51 -13.18
C LEU A 108 5.32 -3.40 -13.23
N ALA A 109 5.82 -2.33 -13.82
CA ALA A 109 7.26 -2.14 -14.03
C ALA A 109 8.12 -2.25 -12.76
N PRO A 110 7.71 -1.72 -11.58
CA PRO A 110 8.50 -1.82 -10.36
C PRO A 110 8.47 -3.21 -9.71
N VAL A 111 7.60 -4.12 -10.14
CA VAL A 111 7.54 -5.49 -9.59
C VAL A 111 8.71 -6.30 -10.13
N VAL A 112 9.46 -6.94 -9.24
CA VAL A 112 10.66 -7.74 -9.59
C VAL A 112 10.50 -9.23 -9.27
N ALA A 113 9.59 -9.60 -8.37
CA ALA A 113 9.26 -10.98 -8.06
C ALA A 113 7.85 -11.09 -7.46
N GLY A 114 7.27 -12.28 -7.51
CA GLY A 114 5.95 -12.52 -6.92
C GLY A 114 5.70 -13.97 -6.54
N ALA A 115 4.68 -14.15 -5.70
CA ALA A 115 4.16 -15.46 -5.34
C ALA A 115 2.65 -15.38 -5.07
N LEU A 116 1.96 -16.50 -5.29
CA LEU A 116 0.55 -16.66 -4.99
C LEU A 116 0.38 -17.82 -4.01
N MET A 117 -0.25 -17.55 -2.87
CA MET A 117 -0.43 -18.51 -1.78
C MET A 117 -1.65 -19.40 -2.00
N PRO A 118 -1.77 -20.55 -1.31
CA PRO A 118 -2.81 -21.54 -1.57
C PRO A 118 -4.25 -21.07 -1.35
N ASP A 119 -4.45 -20.08 -0.48
CA ASP A 119 -5.73 -19.45 -0.17
C ASP A 119 -6.06 -18.24 -1.03
N ALA A 120 -5.29 -18.00 -2.10
CA ALA A 120 -5.41 -16.80 -2.88
C ALA A 120 -6.78 -16.66 -3.55
N HIS A 121 -7.33 -15.46 -3.43
CA HIS A 121 -8.61 -15.07 -4.03
C HIS A 121 -8.61 -13.61 -4.44
N VAL A 122 -9.59 -13.18 -5.21
CA VAL A 122 -9.66 -11.82 -5.75
C VAL A 122 -9.70 -10.78 -4.64
N GLY A 123 -8.79 -9.80 -4.72
CA GLY A 123 -8.72 -8.63 -3.87
C GLY A 123 -9.02 -7.34 -4.63
N TYR A 124 -8.84 -6.19 -3.99
CA TYR A 124 -9.12 -4.89 -4.62
C TYR A 124 -8.05 -4.44 -5.62
N GLY A 125 -6.80 -4.44 -5.25
CA GLY A 125 -5.69 -3.98 -6.10
C GLY A 125 -4.72 -5.11 -6.46
N MET A 126 -4.69 -6.11 -5.59
CA MET A 126 -3.84 -7.29 -5.69
C MET A 126 -4.65 -8.47 -5.15
N PRO A 127 -4.47 -9.71 -5.62
CA PRO A 127 -5.16 -10.85 -5.00
C PRO A 127 -4.76 -10.96 -3.53
N ILE A 128 -5.74 -11.27 -2.67
CA ILE A 128 -5.46 -11.66 -1.29
C ILE A 128 -4.69 -12.98 -1.36
N GLY A 129 -3.66 -13.16 -0.53
CA GLY A 129 -2.72 -14.26 -0.66
C GLY A 129 -1.65 -14.04 -1.75
N GLY A 130 -1.69 -12.92 -2.47
CA GLY A 130 -0.64 -12.53 -3.39
C GLY A 130 0.50 -11.79 -2.68
N VAL A 131 1.73 -12.04 -3.11
CA VAL A 131 2.94 -11.35 -2.64
C VAL A 131 3.68 -10.81 -3.85
N ALA A 132 4.08 -9.53 -3.80
CA ALA A 132 4.89 -8.91 -4.83
C ALA A 132 6.05 -8.15 -4.20
N ALA A 133 7.26 -8.41 -4.67
CA ALA A 133 8.43 -7.60 -4.36
C ALA A 133 8.51 -6.44 -5.35
N VAL A 134 8.71 -5.23 -4.85
CA VAL A 134 8.83 -4.03 -5.67
C VAL A 134 10.17 -3.34 -5.40
N GLU A 135 10.77 -2.80 -6.45
CA GLU A 135 12.05 -2.11 -6.38
C GLU A 135 11.85 -0.60 -6.47
N ASN A 136 12.41 0.14 -5.50
CA ASN A 136 12.37 1.60 -5.42
C ASN A 136 10.96 2.22 -5.56
N ALA A 137 9.94 1.48 -5.14
CA ALA A 137 8.54 1.90 -5.23
C ALA A 137 7.72 1.35 -4.07
N VAL A 138 6.57 1.97 -3.83
CA VAL A 138 5.50 1.46 -2.96
C VAL A 138 4.18 1.51 -3.70
N ILE A 139 3.34 0.50 -3.50
CA ILE A 139 2.02 0.41 -4.11
C ILE A 139 0.98 0.39 -2.98
N PRO A 140 0.54 1.56 -2.46
CA PRO A 140 -0.35 1.61 -1.30
C PRO A 140 -1.65 0.83 -1.49
N TYR A 141 -2.20 0.84 -2.71
CA TYR A 141 -3.43 0.13 -3.01
C TYR A 141 -3.28 -1.41 -2.97
N ALA A 142 -2.07 -1.93 -3.22
CA ALA A 142 -1.77 -3.37 -3.12
C ALA A 142 -1.68 -3.85 -1.67
N VAL A 143 -1.44 -2.96 -0.70
CA VAL A 143 -1.46 -3.31 0.73
C VAL A 143 -2.88 -3.65 1.19
N GLY A 144 -3.90 -3.17 0.48
CA GLY A 144 -5.31 -3.35 0.81
C GLY A 144 -5.88 -2.20 1.63
N VAL A 145 -7.20 -2.22 1.80
CA VAL A 145 -7.94 -1.17 2.53
C VAL A 145 -8.08 -1.48 4.03
N ASP A 146 -7.89 -2.73 4.41
CA ASP A 146 -7.94 -3.18 5.80
C ASP A 146 -6.53 -3.45 6.32
N ILE A 147 -5.82 -2.36 6.62
CA ILE A 147 -4.44 -2.42 7.08
C ILE A 147 -4.39 -2.93 8.52
N GLY A 148 -3.80 -4.11 8.71
CA GLY A 148 -3.71 -4.72 10.03
C GLY A 148 -4.91 -5.59 10.40
N CYS A 149 -5.59 -6.15 9.41
CA CYS A 149 -6.46 -7.31 9.59
C CYS A 149 -5.67 -8.40 10.32
N ARG A 150 -6.17 -8.86 11.48
CA ARG A 150 -5.41 -9.73 12.38
C ARG A 150 -6.23 -10.94 12.81
N MET A 151 -5.55 -12.08 12.78
CA MET A 151 -5.99 -13.29 13.48
C MET A 151 -5.41 -13.29 14.88
N HIS A 152 -6.25 -13.61 15.87
CA HIS A 152 -5.84 -13.77 17.26
C HIS A 152 -6.46 -15.05 17.82
N LEU A 153 -5.62 -15.95 18.33
CA LEU A 153 -6.03 -17.19 18.97
C LEU A 153 -5.84 -17.05 20.47
N THR A 154 -6.92 -17.25 21.22
CA THR A 154 -6.89 -17.36 22.69
C THR A 154 -7.13 -18.81 23.06
N VAL A 155 -6.20 -19.43 23.76
CA VAL A 155 -6.33 -20.79 24.25
C VAL A 155 -6.71 -20.75 25.73
N PHE A 156 -7.80 -21.41 26.09
CA PHE A 156 -8.24 -21.51 27.48
C PHE A 156 -7.56 -22.71 28.14
N ARG A 157 -7.26 -22.59 29.44
CA ARG A 157 -6.69 -23.69 30.24
C ARG A 157 -7.73 -24.74 30.61
N GLU A 158 -8.65 -25.00 29.70
CA GLU A 158 -9.75 -25.94 29.83
C GLU A 158 -9.75 -26.87 28.64
N PRO A 159 -9.96 -28.19 28.82
CA PRO A 159 -10.15 -29.11 27.70
C PRO A 159 -11.33 -28.66 26.84
N ALA A 160 -11.28 -28.91 25.54
CA ALA A 160 -12.36 -28.56 24.61
C ALA A 160 -13.70 -29.19 25.05
N GLY A 161 -13.66 -30.41 25.55
CA GLY A 161 -14.84 -31.11 26.02
C GLY A 161 -15.87 -31.33 24.91
N ASP A 162 -17.15 -31.35 25.30
CA ASP A 162 -18.27 -31.45 24.36
C ASP A 162 -18.74 -30.06 23.94
N LEU A 163 -18.23 -29.54 22.80
CA LEU A 163 -18.59 -28.24 22.27
C LEU A 163 -20.08 -28.11 21.97
N GLU A 164 -20.75 -29.16 21.54
CA GLU A 164 -22.20 -29.14 21.29
C GLU A 164 -22.99 -28.88 22.58
N ARG A 165 -22.60 -29.50 23.66
CA ARG A 165 -23.21 -29.24 24.99
C ARG A 165 -22.98 -27.83 25.46
N LEU A 166 -21.84 -27.24 25.14
CA LEU A 166 -21.49 -25.88 25.50
C LEU A 166 -22.01 -24.81 24.53
N ARG A 167 -22.48 -25.21 23.36
CA ARG A 167 -22.84 -24.36 22.24
C ARG A 167 -23.70 -23.15 22.62
N ALA A 168 -24.77 -23.37 23.37
CA ALA A 168 -25.67 -22.28 23.76
C ALA A 168 -24.96 -21.23 24.60
N ARG A 169 -24.15 -21.64 25.58
CA ARG A 169 -23.36 -20.76 26.46
C ARG A 169 -22.27 -20.01 25.69
N LEU A 170 -21.55 -20.71 24.83
CA LEU A 170 -20.48 -20.12 24.00
C LEU A 170 -21.06 -19.11 23.01
N ARG A 171 -22.19 -19.43 22.37
CA ARG A 171 -22.92 -18.51 21.50
C ARG A 171 -23.35 -17.24 22.24
N GLU A 172 -23.93 -17.40 23.43
CA GLU A 172 -24.33 -16.26 24.26
C GLU A 172 -23.14 -15.36 24.61
N SER A 173 -21.98 -15.96 24.94
CA SER A 173 -20.75 -15.24 25.25
C SER A 173 -20.26 -14.41 24.04
N ILE A 174 -20.29 -14.97 22.83
CA ILE A 174 -19.94 -14.23 21.60
C ILE A 174 -20.92 -13.06 21.39
N LEU A 175 -22.23 -13.31 21.47
CA LEU A 175 -23.25 -12.30 21.23
C LEU A 175 -23.19 -11.13 22.23
N LYS A 176 -22.83 -11.39 23.47
CA LYS A 176 -22.68 -10.37 24.51
C LYS A 176 -21.32 -9.68 24.47
N GLY A 177 -20.27 -10.41 24.13
CA GLY A 177 -18.88 -9.94 24.20
C GLY A 177 -18.34 -9.30 22.94
N THR A 178 -19.04 -9.43 21.79
CA THR A 178 -18.51 -9.02 20.49
C THR A 178 -19.43 -8.03 19.78
N HIS A 179 -18.84 -7.02 19.15
CA HIS A 179 -19.54 -6.06 18.32
C HIS A 179 -19.12 -6.25 16.86
N PHE A 180 -20.07 -6.59 16.00
CA PHE A 180 -19.85 -6.82 14.58
C PHE A 180 -20.28 -5.63 13.72
N GLY A 181 -19.90 -5.65 12.45
CA GLY A 181 -20.27 -4.65 11.44
C GLY A 181 -19.64 -3.28 11.70
N ARG A 182 -20.42 -2.23 11.46
CA ARG A 182 -20.00 -0.84 11.69
C ARG A 182 -20.31 -0.33 13.08
N ALA A 183 -20.83 -1.18 13.96
CA ALA A 183 -21.19 -0.81 15.31
C ALA A 183 -20.00 -0.20 16.05
N LEU A 184 -20.33 0.78 16.91
CA LEU A 184 -19.43 1.36 17.88
C LEU A 184 -19.79 0.81 19.25
N ARG A 185 -18.82 0.76 20.13
CA ARG A 185 -19.10 0.47 21.55
C ARG A 185 -19.95 1.61 22.14
N PRO A 186 -20.86 1.30 23.05
CA PRO A 186 -21.64 2.35 23.73
C PRO A 186 -20.76 3.25 24.62
N LYS A 187 -19.60 2.74 25.06
CA LYS A 187 -18.59 3.48 25.82
C LYS A 187 -17.20 3.24 25.23
N ALA A 188 -16.44 4.30 25.06
CA ALA A 188 -15.06 4.23 24.64
C ALA A 188 -14.23 3.42 25.64
N LEU A 189 -13.29 2.63 25.12
CA LEU A 189 -12.26 2.01 25.95
C LEU A 189 -11.10 2.98 26.13
N ASP A 190 -10.56 2.99 27.32
CA ASP A 190 -9.27 3.59 27.63
C ASP A 190 -8.18 2.52 27.47
N HIS A 191 -7.17 2.83 26.67
CA HIS A 191 -6.08 1.90 26.39
C HIS A 191 -4.81 2.66 26.01
N PRO A 192 -3.62 2.28 26.52
CA PRO A 192 -2.36 2.99 26.26
C PRO A 192 -2.02 3.19 24.78
N LEU A 193 -2.44 2.29 23.89
CA LEU A 193 -2.26 2.46 22.44
C LEU A 193 -2.99 3.69 21.87
N LEU A 194 -4.01 4.20 22.55
CA LEU A 194 -4.70 5.43 22.12
C LEU A 194 -3.89 6.69 22.42
N ASP A 195 -2.88 6.58 23.28
CA ASP A 195 -1.95 7.67 23.61
C ASP A 195 -0.67 7.63 22.77
N ASP A 196 -0.54 6.67 21.86
CA ASP A 196 0.59 6.57 20.97
C ASP A 196 0.73 7.87 20.12
N PRO A 197 1.90 8.55 20.15
CA PRO A 197 2.10 9.81 19.43
C PRO A 197 1.93 9.67 17.90
N ARG A 198 2.06 8.46 17.37
CA ARG A 198 1.81 8.16 15.94
C ARG A 198 0.34 8.35 15.58
N LEU A 199 -0.59 8.13 16.50
CA LEU A 199 -2.02 8.37 16.26
C LEU A 199 -2.31 9.86 16.10
N ALA A 200 -1.75 10.71 16.95
CA ALA A 200 -1.86 12.17 16.83
C ALA A 200 -1.17 12.68 15.55
N ALA A 201 -0.05 12.08 15.15
CA ALA A 201 0.60 12.39 13.89
C ALA A 201 -0.29 12.00 12.68
N ALA A 202 -0.97 10.86 12.74
CA ALA A 202 -1.93 10.43 11.73
C ALA A 202 -3.11 11.40 11.63
N GLU A 203 -3.71 11.84 12.73
CA GLU A 203 -4.80 12.83 12.75
C GLU A 203 -4.41 14.13 12.03
N ARG A 204 -3.24 14.67 12.35
CA ARG A 204 -2.70 15.86 11.67
C ARG A 204 -2.51 15.62 10.17
N ARG A 205 -1.86 14.52 9.80
CA ARG A 205 -1.53 14.21 8.40
C ARG A 205 -2.77 13.95 7.55
N LEU A 206 -3.75 13.25 8.10
CA LEU A 206 -5.00 12.94 7.42
C LEU A 206 -6.02 14.08 7.51
N GLN A 207 -5.74 15.12 8.30
CA GLN A 207 -6.67 16.22 8.62
C GLN A 207 -8.01 15.71 9.19
N LYS A 208 -7.95 14.67 10.02
CA LYS A 208 -9.11 14.02 10.65
C LYS A 208 -8.96 14.06 12.17
N LYS A 209 -9.64 14.99 12.81
CA LYS A 209 -9.57 15.24 14.26
C LYS A 209 -10.29 14.18 15.12
N ASP A 210 -11.07 13.30 14.53
CA ASP A 210 -11.90 12.30 15.23
C ASP A 210 -11.32 10.87 15.20
N LEU A 211 -10.11 10.66 14.67
CA LEU A 211 -9.54 9.32 14.52
C LEU A 211 -9.35 8.64 15.90
N ARG A 212 -8.79 9.36 16.86
CA ARG A 212 -8.55 8.84 18.22
C ARG A 212 -9.84 8.49 18.94
N SER A 213 -10.81 9.40 18.97
CA SER A 213 -12.09 9.16 19.63
C SER A 213 -12.85 8.02 18.96
N ARG A 214 -12.82 7.93 17.64
CA ARG A 214 -13.41 6.83 16.90
C ARG A 214 -12.69 5.51 17.15
N ALA A 215 -11.36 5.51 17.21
CA ALA A 215 -10.57 4.33 17.55
C ALA A 215 -10.94 3.81 18.94
N ALA A 216 -11.09 4.68 19.94
CA ALA A 216 -11.51 4.31 21.30
C ALA A 216 -12.90 3.64 21.35
N LEU A 217 -13.84 4.11 20.49
CA LEU A 217 -15.18 3.50 20.37
C LEU A 217 -15.18 2.21 19.53
N GLN A 218 -14.16 1.98 18.72
CA GLN A 218 -14.03 0.78 17.89
C GLN A 218 -13.04 -0.24 18.45
N PHE A 219 -12.29 0.12 19.47
CA PHE A 219 -11.32 -0.77 20.09
C PHE A 219 -12.02 -2.03 20.64
N GLY A 220 -11.50 -3.22 20.29
CA GLY A 220 -12.12 -4.49 20.68
C GLY A 220 -13.43 -4.82 19.95
N THR A 221 -13.78 -4.11 18.87
CA THR A 221 -14.85 -4.52 17.97
C THR A 221 -14.31 -5.34 16.80
N SER A 222 -15.06 -6.28 16.28
CA SER A 222 -14.61 -7.22 15.26
C SER A 222 -14.57 -6.60 13.86
N GLY A 223 -15.67 -6.05 13.38
CA GLY A 223 -15.86 -5.59 12.02
C GLY A 223 -16.92 -6.39 11.28
N GLY A 224 -16.94 -6.23 9.96
CA GLY A 224 -17.89 -6.92 9.08
C GLY A 224 -17.17 -7.55 7.89
N GLY A 225 -17.94 -8.12 6.98
CA GLY A 225 -17.38 -8.84 5.83
C GLY A 225 -16.78 -10.18 6.27
N ASN A 226 -15.49 -10.37 6.01
CA ASN A 226 -14.75 -11.57 6.37
C ASN A 226 -14.27 -11.63 7.84
N HIS A 227 -14.67 -10.67 8.69
CA HIS A 227 -14.31 -10.68 10.11
C HIS A 227 -15.26 -11.59 10.90
N PHE A 228 -14.67 -12.39 11.79
CA PHE A 228 -15.42 -13.37 12.58
C PHE A 228 -14.80 -13.55 13.97
N VAL A 229 -15.59 -14.16 14.86
CA VAL A 229 -15.17 -14.65 16.17
C VAL A 229 -15.84 -15.98 16.36
N GLU A 230 -15.07 -17.00 16.68
CA GLU A 230 -15.57 -18.35 16.85
C GLU A 230 -14.88 -19.10 18.02
N PHE A 231 -15.64 -19.94 18.69
CA PHE A 231 -15.08 -20.95 19.56
C PHE A 231 -14.83 -22.23 18.80
N GLY A 232 -13.74 -22.91 19.12
CA GLY A 232 -13.35 -24.16 18.52
C GLY A 232 -12.45 -25.01 19.40
N GLU A 233 -12.03 -26.13 18.89
CA GLU A 233 -11.05 -27.01 19.50
C GLU A 233 -9.68 -26.77 18.88
N LEU A 234 -8.69 -26.47 19.70
CA LEU A 234 -7.27 -26.48 19.32
C LEU A 234 -6.68 -27.85 19.69
N ARG A 235 -6.20 -28.58 18.71
CA ARG A 235 -5.47 -29.84 18.90
C ARG A 235 -3.97 -29.60 18.83
N LEU A 236 -3.29 -29.85 19.93
CA LEU A 236 -1.83 -29.83 19.99
C LEU A 236 -1.30 -31.26 20.03
N HIS A 237 -0.46 -31.63 19.08
CA HIS A 237 0.17 -32.95 19.01
C HIS A 237 1.39 -33.05 19.93
N GLU A 238 2.00 -31.92 20.25
CA GLU A 238 3.12 -31.77 21.17
C GLU A 238 2.96 -30.48 21.99
N GLU A 239 3.75 -30.30 23.03
CA GLU A 239 3.74 -29.07 23.82
C GLU A 239 4.16 -27.88 22.96
N ALA A 240 3.39 -26.79 23.07
CA ALA A 240 3.69 -25.52 22.39
C ALA A 240 3.41 -24.34 23.33
N GLU A 241 4.34 -23.41 23.43
CA GLU A 241 4.21 -22.16 24.22
C GLU A 241 3.77 -22.41 25.70
N GLY A 242 4.25 -23.51 26.30
CA GLY A 242 3.90 -23.93 27.67
C GLY A 242 2.47 -24.49 27.82
N ILE A 243 1.83 -24.85 26.71
CA ILE A 243 0.53 -25.55 26.67
C ILE A 243 0.82 -27.01 26.34
N PRO A 244 0.47 -27.98 27.21
CA PRO A 244 0.71 -29.40 26.95
C PRO A 244 -0.03 -29.91 25.71
N ALA A 245 0.45 -31.00 25.16
CA ALA A 245 -0.28 -31.75 24.13
C ALA A 245 -1.71 -32.09 24.62
N GLY A 246 -2.68 -32.01 23.71
CA GLY A 246 -4.09 -32.25 24.04
C GLY A 246 -5.06 -31.42 23.22
N ASN A 247 -6.33 -31.52 23.59
CA ASN A 247 -7.43 -30.80 22.94
C ASN A 247 -7.94 -29.70 23.89
N TRP A 248 -7.78 -28.45 23.46
CA TRP A 248 -8.06 -27.28 24.27
C TRP A 248 -9.20 -26.46 23.70
N LEU A 249 -10.01 -25.87 24.57
CA LEU A 249 -10.98 -24.86 24.15
C LEU A 249 -10.23 -23.61 23.65
N ALA A 250 -10.59 -23.13 22.48
CA ALA A 250 -9.97 -21.96 21.90
C ALA A 250 -11.01 -20.97 21.34
N LEU A 251 -10.65 -19.68 21.36
CA LEU A 251 -11.38 -18.61 20.70
C LEU A 251 -10.50 -18.03 19.61
N LEU A 252 -10.95 -18.12 18.38
CA LEU A 252 -10.30 -17.52 17.23
C LEU A 252 -11.05 -16.25 16.82
N SER A 253 -10.34 -15.14 16.72
CA SER A 253 -10.91 -13.88 16.21
C SER A 253 -10.15 -13.37 15.02
N HIS A 254 -10.88 -12.97 13.99
CA HIS A 254 -10.41 -12.26 12.83
C HIS A 254 -11.03 -10.87 12.84
N SER A 255 -10.22 -9.85 13.12
CA SER A 255 -10.70 -8.48 13.31
C SER A 255 -9.96 -7.52 12.38
N GLY A 256 -10.70 -6.54 11.84
CA GLY A 256 -10.13 -5.52 10.96
C GLY A 256 -9.48 -4.36 11.71
N SER A 257 -8.77 -3.53 10.97
CA SER A 257 -8.13 -2.30 11.42
C SER A 257 -9.12 -1.16 11.70
N ARG A 258 -10.39 -1.42 11.49
CA ARG A 258 -11.52 -0.52 11.71
C ARG A 258 -11.33 0.80 10.93
N ALA A 259 -11.97 1.89 11.39
CA ALA A 259 -11.89 3.18 10.70
C ALA A 259 -10.47 3.75 10.66
N LEU A 260 -9.62 3.43 11.62
CA LEU A 260 -8.24 3.93 11.64
C LEU A 260 -7.45 3.43 10.43
N GLY A 261 -7.34 2.12 10.24
CA GLY A 261 -6.63 1.54 9.10
C GLY A 261 -7.25 1.92 7.77
N TYR A 262 -8.59 1.88 7.65
CA TYR A 262 -9.29 2.31 6.44
C TYR A 262 -8.95 3.75 6.03
N ASN A 263 -8.96 4.70 6.98
CA ASN A 263 -8.64 6.10 6.68
C ASN A 263 -7.19 6.28 6.25
N ILE A 264 -6.26 5.56 6.88
CA ILE A 264 -4.84 5.57 6.49
C ILE A 264 -4.67 5.00 5.09
N ALA A 265 -5.22 3.82 4.81
CA ALA A 265 -5.15 3.19 3.49
C ALA A 265 -5.70 4.09 2.39
N ASN A 266 -6.89 4.63 2.61
CA ASN A 266 -7.56 5.51 1.64
C ASN A 266 -6.78 6.80 1.37
N HIS A 267 -6.20 7.41 2.43
CA HIS A 267 -5.38 8.61 2.28
C HIS A 267 -4.17 8.34 1.39
N PHE A 268 -3.38 7.32 1.69
CA PHE A 268 -2.16 7.04 0.94
C PHE A 268 -2.44 6.50 -0.46
N SER A 269 -3.49 5.72 -0.66
CA SER A 269 -3.92 5.28 -1.99
C SER A 269 -4.38 6.46 -2.86
N THR A 270 -5.12 7.41 -2.28
CA THR A 270 -5.54 8.64 -2.96
C THR A 270 -4.34 9.54 -3.29
N LEU A 271 -3.41 9.66 -2.33
CA LEU A 271 -2.17 10.42 -2.54
C LEU A 271 -1.33 9.81 -3.66
N ALA A 272 -1.16 8.49 -3.67
CA ALA A 272 -0.43 7.78 -4.72
C ALA A 272 -1.06 8.02 -6.11
N LYS A 273 -2.39 7.90 -6.24
CA LYS A 273 -3.10 8.19 -7.49
C LYS A 273 -2.87 9.62 -8.00
N ARG A 274 -2.82 10.59 -7.08
CA ARG A 274 -2.57 12.00 -7.44
C ARG A 274 -1.12 12.26 -7.85
N LEU A 275 -0.17 11.63 -7.17
CA LEU A 275 1.26 11.80 -7.44
C LEU A 275 1.76 10.99 -8.65
N THR A 276 0.98 10.00 -9.05
CA THR A 276 1.34 9.05 -10.11
C THR A 276 0.18 8.93 -11.10
N PRO A 277 -0.13 10.01 -11.86
CA PRO A 277 -1.19 9.95 -12.85
C PRO A 277 -0.82 8.89 -13.91
N LEU A 278 -1.64 7.86 -14.01
CA LEU A 278 -1.51 6.88 -15.08
C LEU A 278 -1.92 7.53 -16.41
N PRO A 279 -1.28 7.18 -17.53
CA PRO A 279 -1.76 7.58 -18.85
C PRO A 279 -3.23 7.13 -19.00
N LYS A 280 -4.05 8.00 -19.62
CA LYS A 280 -5.44 7.70 -19.94
C LYS A 280 -5.52 6.63 -21.02
#